data_bc62e7a667158bdd39fd6a7a5832eb4a
#
_entry.id   bc62e7a667158bdd39fd6a7a5832eb4a
#
_cell.length_a   1.000
_cell.length_b   1.000
_cell.length_c   1.000
_cell.angle_alpha   90.00
_cell.angle_beta   90.00
_cell.angle_gamma   90.00
#
_symmetry.space_group_name_H-M   'P 1'
#
loop_
_entity.id
_entity.type
_entity.pdbx_description
1 polymer ?
#
loop_
_entity_poly.entity_id
_entity_poly.type
_entity_poly.pdbx_seq_one_letter_code
_entity_poly.pdbx_strand_id
1 'polypeptide(L)'
;MSSQKNKQRILRLLRYLYDFTDEQHTVTNQELVAMFADDVTSGNRKTIKNDIEVLTEAGFDVITSKQYRNSYYMASRIFEVPEVKMLIDAVAASRFITKEKSDVLIGKLSKLVSKPQAETLVRYMYTANVLKPDNEQIYYAIDVITDAINTGRQIRFQYYDYLPTKEKILRNDGEHYYLSPIAMIWDDNHYYVIGHSEKHPEPFIINFRIDRICHAEITEEPSILPEEGFSVEEYVNRQFRMNVGETLEVVLECRNERMRDVIDHFGEEVETWVADDEHFRVRAQVADSPTFYSWVFGFVGDIRILEPATAVKTYRRMLYKGLK
;
A
#
# COMPACT_ATOMS: atom_id res chain seq x y z
N MET A 1 25.85 1.67 42.10
CA MET A 1 24.38 1.55 42.24
C MET A 1 23.60 2.82 41.87
N SER A 2 24.04 4.03 42.21
CA SER A 2 23.34 5.29 41.83
C SER A 2 23.28 5.55 40.30
N SER A 3 24.38 5.31 39.56
CA SER A 3 24.46 5.55 38.13
C SER A 3 23.45 4.70 37.29
N GLN A 4 23.27 3.42 37.66
CA GLN A 4 22.37 2.50 36.97
C GLN A 4 20.88 2.89 37.20
N LYS A 5 20.54 3.29 38.43
CA LYS A 5 19.18 3.77 38.76
C LYS A 5 18.83 5.03 38.00
N ASN A 6 19.76 5.96 37.84
CA ASN A 6 19.55 7.19 37.10
C ASN A 6 19.31 6.89 35.60
N LYS A 7 20.07 5.98 34.99
CA LYS A 7 19.86 5.56 33.58
C LYS A 7 18.47 4.94 33.38
N GLN A 8 18.05 4.07 34.29
CA GLN A 8 16.72 3.45 34.22
C GLN A 8 15.60 4.50 34.33
N ARG A 9 15.74 5.49 35.21
CA ARG A 9 14.76 6.56 35.38
C ARG A 9 14.59 7.39 34.10
N ILE A 10 15.70 7.82 33.48
CA ILE A 10 15.67 8.59 32.22
C ILE A 10 15.00 7.79 31.11
N LEU A 11 15.31 6.51 30.94
CA LEU A 11 14.68 5.66 29.92
C LEU A 11 13.19 5.46 30.18
N ARG A 12 12.79 5.29 31.44
CA ARG A 12 11.35 5.21 31.80
C ARG A 12 10.63 6.52 31.57
N LEU A 13 11.27 7.65 31.90
CA LEU A 13 10.73 8.99 31.64
C LEU A 13 10.55 9.23 30.15
N LEU A 14 11.56 8.94 29.34
CA LEU A 14 11.50 9.05 27.89
C LEU A 14 10.32 8.24 27.33
N ARG A 15 10.23 6.97 27.74
CA ARG A 15 9.16 6.08 27.28
C ARG A 15 7.79 6.60 27.69
N TYR A 16 7.64 7.11 28.91
CA TYR A 16 6.39 7.67 29.38
C TYR A 16 5.99 8.92 28.58
N LEU A 17 6.91 9.86 28.40
CA LEU A 17 6.68 11.06 27.60
C LEU A 17 6.29 10.70 26.17
N TYR A 18 6.99 9.74 25.56
CA TYR A 18 6.70 9.29 24.22
C TYR A 18 5.33 8.61 24.10
N ASP A 19 4.99 7.73 25.03
CA ASP A 19 3.78 6.91 24.95
C ASP A 19 2.51 7.68 25.36
N PHE A 20 2.60 8.65 26.30
CA PHE A 20 1.42 9.18 26.99
C PHE A 20 1.22 10.69 26.84
N THR A 21 2.17 11.43 26.26
CA THR A 21 2.07 12.88 26.18
C THR A 21 2.09 13.39 24.74
N ASP A 22 1.40 14.49 24.53
CA ASP A 22 1.34 15.29 23.31
C ASP A 22 0.91 16.72 23.68
N GLU A 23 0.71 17.60 22.70
CA GLU A 23 0.33 18.99 22.90
C GLU A 23 -0.95 19.18 23.74
N GLN A 24 -1.89 18.23 23.64
CA GLN A 24 -3.16 18.27 24.35
C GLN A 24 -3.13 17.50 25.67
N HIS A 25 -2.20 16.53 25.79
CA HIS A 25 -2.05 15.66 26.95
C HIS A 25 -0.67 15.83 27.57
N THR A 26 -0.53 16.88 28.35
CA THR A 26 0.73 17.22 29.04
C THR A 26 0.79 16.55 30.41
N VAL A 27 2.00 16.31 30.95
CA VAL A 27 2.24 15.79 32.29
C VAL A 27 2.95 16.83 33.15
N THR A 28 2.49 17.05 34.37
CA THR A 28 3.12 17.99 35.31
C THR A 28 4.33 17.37 35.99
N ASN A 29 5.26 18.22 36.46
CA ASN A 29 6.38 17.75 37.27
C ASN A 29 5.92 17.00 38.54
N GLN A 30 4.80 17.40 39.12
CA GLN A 30 4.25 16.75 40.32
C GLN A 30 3.77 15.32 40.03
N GLU A 31 3.11 15.11 38.92
CA GLU A 31 2.67 13.78 38.46
C GLU A 31 3.89 12.89 38.15
N LEU A 32 4.91 13.42 37.47
CA LEU A 32 6.13 12.68 37.22
C LEU A 32 6.84 12.27 38.51
N VAL A 33 6.96 13.19 39.48
CA VAL A 33 7.54 12.87 40.80
C VAL A 33 6.74 11.77 41.50
N ALA A 34 5.41 11.84 41.48
CA ALA A 34 4.55 10.81 42.07
C ALA A 34 4.74 9.43 41.39
N MET A 35 4.85 9.43 40.06
CA MET A 35 5.06 8.21 39.27
C MET A 35 6.39 7.54 39.55
N PHE A 36 7.45 8.33 39.81
CA PHE A 36 8.79 7.84 40.12
C PHE A 36 9.09 7.77 41.65
N ALA A 37 8.06 7.91 42.49
CA ALA A 37 8.21 7.81 43.93
C ALA A 37 8.55 6.37 44.42
N ASP A 38 8.30 5.37 43.57
CA ASP A 38 8.57 3.96 43.87
C ASP A 38 10.06 3.62 43.83
N ASP A 39 10.55 3.16 44.91
CA ASP A 39 11.72 2.37 45.26
C ASP A 39 13.02 2.37 44.42
N VAL A 40 12.91 2.26 43.12
CA VAL A 40 14.10 1.99 42.29
C VAL A 40 14.67 3.27 41.69
N THR A 41 13.85 4.30 41.56
CA THR A 41 14.18 5.46 40.72
C THR A 41 13.96 6.82 41.39
N SER A 42 13.82 6.90 42.71
CA SER A 42 13.46 8.12 43.48
C SER A 42 13.81 9.43 42.78
N GLY A 43 12.81 10.02 42.15
CA GLY A 43 12.92 11.32 41.47
C GLY A 43 12.32 12.42 42.31
N ASN A 44 13.09 13.45 42.65
CA ASN A 44 12.52 14.70 43.16
C ASN A 44 12.34 15.70 42.01
N ARG A 45 11.66 16.83 42.25
CA ARG A 45 11.41 17.86 41.25
C ARG A 45 12.66 18.31 40.48
N LYS A 46 13.79 18.47 41.18
CA LYS A 46 15.05 18.91 40.59
C LYS A 46 15.65 17.82 39.67
N THR A 47 15.55 16.57 40.10
CA THR A 47 16.07 15.43 39.36
C THR A 47 15.29 15.21 38.08
N ILE A 48 13.94 15.27 38.14
CA ILE A 48 13.09 15.11 36.93
C ILE A 48 13.35 16.26 35.94
N LYS A 49 13.48 17.49 36.43
CA LYS A 49 13.82 18.62 35.55
C LYS A 49 15.16 18.44 34.86
N ASN A 50 16.18 17.97 35.59
CA ASN A 50 17.50 17.70 35.01
C ASN A 50 17.43 16.53 34.00
N ASP A 51 16.64 15.49 34.25
CA ASP A 51 16.46 14.39 33.30
C ASP A 51 15.82 14.88 32.01
N ILE A 52 14.85 15.81 32.08
CA ILE A 52 14.23 16.42 30.91
C ILE A 52 15.24 17.27 30.13
N GLU A 53 16.07 18.06 30.82
CA GLU A 53 17.16 18.82 30.20
C GLU A 53 18.12 17.88 29.45
N VAL A 54 18.51 16.76 30.07
CA VAL A 54 19.36 15.73 29.44
C VAL A 54 18.68 15.13 28.20
N LEU A 55 17.38 14.84 28.24
CA LEU A 55 16.66 14.32 27.07
C LEU A 55 16.61 15.37 25.94
N THR A 56 16.39 16.62 26.27
CA THR A 56 16.37 17.71 25.28
C THR A 56 17.77 17.91 24.65
N GLU A 57 18.84 17.89 25.45
CA GLU A 57 20.21 17.94 24.99
C GLU A 57 20.59 16.72 24.09
N ALA A 58 19.98 15.56 24.36
CA ALA A 58 20.14 14.35 23.58
C ALA A 58 19.33 14.38 22.25
N GLY A 59 18.60 15.45 21.97
CA GLY A 59 17.86 15.63 20.72
C GLY A 59 16.39 15.20 20.76
N PHE A 60 15.83 14.86 21.95
CA PHE A 60 14.40 14.62 22.09
C PHE A 60 13.68 15.95 22.29
N ASP A 61 12.65 16.19 21.47
CA ASP A 61 11.89 17.44 21.51
C ASP A 61 10.85 17.43 22.64
N VAL A 62 11.34 17.62 23.87
CA VAL A 62 10.48 17.73 25.07
C VAL A 62 10.18 19.18 25.36
N ILE A 63 8.96 19.59 25.11
CA ILE A 63 8.48 20.96 25.33
C ILE A 63 8.04 21.15 26.78
N THR A 64 8.42 22.28 27.35
CA THR A 64 7.90 22.76 28.65
C THR A 64 6.77 23.76 28.41
N SER A 65 5.54 23.37 28.69
CA SER A 65 4.39 24.28 28.64
C SER A 65 4.26 25.10 29.94
N LYS A 66 4.09 26.41 29.81
CA LYS A 66 3.90 27.32 30.96
C LYS A 66 2.43 27.66 31.24
N GLN A 67 1.52 27.16 30.38
CA GLN A 67 0.10 27.53 30.47
C GLN A 67 -0.57 27.08 31.80
N TYR A 68 -0.23 25.91 32.31
CA TYR A 68 -0.76 25.38 33.57
C TYR A 68 0.34 24.61 34.34
N ARG A 69 1.14 25.28 35.17
CA ARG A 69 2.12 24.64 36.07
C ARG A 69 3.19 23.81 35.35
N ASN A 70 4.18 24.38 34.74
CA ASN A 70 5.33 23.65 34.19
C ASN A 70 5.03 22.19 33.86
N SER A 71 4.30 21.97 32.80
CA SER A 71 3.98 20.65 32.28
C SER A 71 4.87 20.34 31.09
N TYR A 72 5.07 19.05 30.80
CA TYR A 72 5.95 18.57 29.77
C TYR A 72 5.20 17.67 28.81
N TYR A 73 5.61 17.70 27.54
CA TYR A 73 5.14 16.76 26.53
C TYR A 73 6.18 16.56 25.44
N MET A 74 6.12 15.39 24.78
CA MET A 74 6.92 15.07 23.61
C MET A 74 6.25 15.73 22.38
N ALA A 75 6.91 16.71 21.75
CA ALA A 75 6.35 17.46 20.64
C ALA A 75 6.59 16.74 19.31
N SER A 76 7.84 16.37 19.01
CA SER A 76 8.17 15.75 17.73
C SER A 76 8.21 14.23 17.82
N ARG A 77 7.68 13.60 16.78
CA ARG A 77 7.76 12.17 16.51
C ARG A 77 8.24 11.95 15.07
N ILE A 78 8.57 10.70 14.74
CA ILE A 78 9.00 10.36 13.37
C ILE A 78 7.87 10.59 12.36
N PHE A 79 6.61 10.37 12.81
CA PHE A 79 5.41 10.58 12.00
C PHE A 79 4.48 11.59 12.67
N GLU A 80 3.84 12.40 11.85
CA GLU A 80 2.73 13.24 12.27
C GLU A 80 1.42 12.44 12.36
N VAL A 81 0.47 12.93 13.15
CA VAL A 81 -0.83 12.26 13.36
C VAL A 81 -1.58 12.00 12.04
N PRO A 82 -1.66 12.96 11.09
CA PRO A 82 -2.30 12.72 9.79
C PRO A 82 -1.61 11.62 8.97
N GLU A 83 -0.27 11.53 9.02
CA GLU A 83 0.49 10.51 8.30
C GLU A 83 0.18 9.11 8.86
N VAL A 84 0.18 8.96 10.18
CA VAL A 84 -0.19 7.69 10.82
C VAL A 84 -1.64 7.33 10.51
N LYS A 85 -2.55 8.33 10.46
CA LYS A 85 -3.95 8.10 10.04
C LYS A 85 -4.03 7.52 8.63
N MET A 86 -3.31 8.10 7.67
CA MET A 86 -3.28 7.61 6.30
C MET A 86 -2.74 6.18 6.21
N LEU A 87 -1.68 5.85 6.95
CA LEU A 87 -1.13 4.49 7.01
C LEU A 87 -2.13 3.48 7.61
N ILE A 88 -2.81 3.86 8.69
CA ILE A 88 -3.85 3.03 9.32
C ILE A 88 -5.01 2.80 8.34
N ASP A 89 -5.49 3.84 7.66
CA ASP A 89 -6.58 3.75 6.70
C ASP A 89 -6.19 2.88 5.49
N ALA A 90 -4.97 3.01 4.99
CA ALA A 90 -4.46 2.18 3.89
C ALA A 90 -4.45 0.69 4.28
N VAL A 91 -3.97 0.34 5.49
CA VAL A 91 -4.01 -1.03 6.00
C VAL A 91 -5.44 -1.53 6.18
N ALA A 92 -6.32 -0.69 6.73
CA ALA A 92 -7.72 -1.03 6.97
C ALA A 92 -8.48 -1.27 5.65
N ALA A 93 -8.25 -0.42 4.63
CA ALA A 93 -8.88 -0.50 3.32
C ALA A 93 -8.30 -1.60 2.42
N SER A 94 -7.12 -2.10 2.72
CA SER A 94 -6.46 -3.13 1.92
C SER A 94 -7.29 -4.42 1.85
N ARG A 95 -7.51 -4.91 0.62
CA ARG A 95 -8.25 -6.16 0.35
C ARG A 95 -7.37 -7.40 0.30
N PHE A 96 -6.05 -7.26 0.40
CA PHE A 96 -5.15 -8.41 0.37
C PHE A 96 -4.58 -8.77 1.74
N ILE A 97 -4.65 -7.85 2.72
CA ILE A 97 -4.22 -8.11 4.10
C ILE A 97 -5.37 -8.76 4.87
N THR A 98 -5.11 -9.89 5.53
CA THR A 98 -6.12 -10.57 6.36
C THR A 98 -6.60 -9.67 7.50
N LYS A 99 -7.76 -9.97 8.09
CA LYS A 99 -8.30 -9.19 9.21
C LYS A 99 -7.35 -9.20 10.40
N GLU A 100 -6.88 -10.37 10.79
CA GLU A 100 -5.98 -10.57 11.94
C GLU A 100 -4.68 -9.77 11.76
N LYS A 101 -4.10 -9.82 10.56
CA LYS A 101 -2.88 -9.05 10.26
C LYS A 101 -3.13 -7.55 10.20
N SER A 102 -4.28 -7.13 9.69
CA SER A 102 -4.67 -5.71 9.70
C SER A 102 -4.74 -5.19 11.14
N ASP A 103 -5.39 -5.92 12.04
CA ASP A 103 -5.52 -5.55 13.45
C ASP A 103 -4.13 -5.45 14.12
N VAL A 104 -3.25 -6.41 13.85
CA VAL A 104 -1.85 -6.39 14.35
C VAL A 104 -1.07 -5.20 13.80
N LEU A 105 -1.16 -4.92 12.48
CA LEU A 105 -0.45 -3.80 11.85
C LEU A 105 -0.98 -2.45 12.35
N ILE A 106 -2.30 -2.28 12.45
CA ILE A 106 -2.91 -1.08 13.01
C ILE A 106 -2.44 -0.87 14.44
N GLY A 107 -2.38 -1.93 15.26
CA GLY A 107 -1.85 -1.85 16.62
C GLY A 107 -0.37 -1.50 16.70
N LYS A 108 0.44 -1.84 15.68
CA LYS A 108 1.85 -1.40 15.57
C LYS A 108 1.95 0.07 15.13
N LEU A 109 1.19 0.46 14.11
CA LEU A 109 1.15 1.84 13.61
C LEU A 109 0.67 2.82 14.67
N SER A 110 -0.31 2.43 15.47
CA SER A 110 -0.83 3.24 16.57
C SER A 110 0.23 3.58 17.63
N LYS A 111 1.34 2.83 17.71
CA LYS A 111 2.47 3.15 18.62
C LYS A 111 3.39 4.25 18.10
N LEU A 112 3.20 4.72 16.89
CA LEU A 112 3.97 5.82 16.30
C LEU A 112 3.49 7.20 16.81
N VAL A 113 2.34 7.27 17.44
CA VAL A 113 1.76 8.46 18.07
C VAL A 113 1.54 8.22 19.58
N SER A 114 1.11 9.24 20.32
CA SER A 114 0.74 9.06 21.73
C SER A 114 -0.49 8.14 21.87
N LYS A 115 -0.64 7.48 23.01
CA LYS A 115 -1.83 6.65 23.27
C LYS A 115 -3.14 7.41 23.15
N PRO A 116 -3.28 8.65 23.70
CA PRO A 116 -4.48 9.45 23.51
C PRO A 116 -4.78 9.75 22.02
N GLN A 117 -3.75 10.08 21.24
CA GLN A 117 -3.89 10.28 19.80
C GLN A 117 -4.30 8.98 19.07
N ALA A 118 -3.65 7.86 19.42
CA ALA A 118 -3.97 6.55 18.86
C ALA A 118 -5.44 6.14 19.10
N GLU A 119 -5.95 6.34 20.33
CA GLU A 119 -7.35 6.06 20.66
C GLU A 119 -8.31 6.89 19.81
N THR A 120 -7.98 8.15 19.55
CA THR A 120 -8.76 9.02 18.67
C THR A 120 -8.72 8.54 17.22
N LEU A 121 -7.54 8.17 16.69
CA LEU A 121 -7.38 7.68 15.33
C LEU A 121 -8.19 6.40 15.07
N VAL A 122 -8.15 5.45 16.00
CA VAL A 122 -8.88 4.18 15.85
C VAL A 122 -10.40 4.38 16.00
N ARG A 123 -10.85 5.29 16.89
CA ARG A 123 -12.28 5.59 17.09
C ARG A 123 -12.97 6.09 15.82
N TYR A 124 -12.30 6.88 15.02
CA TYR A 124 -12.83 7.47 13.77
C TYR A 124 -12.44 6.68 12.52
N MET A 125 -12.06 5.42 12.68
CA MET A 125 -11.78 4.54 11.55
C MET A 125 -13.09 3.98 10.98
N TYR A 126 -13.58 4.59 9.91
CA TYR A 126 -14.73 4.11 9.16
C TYR A 126 -14.23 3.43 7.88
N THR A 127 -14.15 2.11 7.89
CA THR A 127 -13.96 1.35 6.66
C THR A 127 -15.31 0.85 6.16
N ALA A 128 -15.61 1.08 4.88
CA ALA A 128 -16.66 0.30 4.21
C ALA A 128 -16.36 -1.19 4.46
N ASN A 129 -17.38 -2.04 4.48
CA ASN A 129 -17.21 -3.49 4.66
C ASN A 129 -16.24 -4.06 3.61
N VAL A 130 -14.96 -3.95 3.88
CA VAL A 130 -13.90 -4.50 3.03
C VAL A 130 -13.83 -5.99 3.32
N LEU A 131 -14.18 -6.79 2.31
CA LEU A 131 -14.00 -8.24 2.39
C LEU A 131 -12.49 -8.52 2.44
N LYS A 132 -12.02 -8.99 3.59
CA LYS A 132 -10.63 -9.39 3.81
C LYS A 132 -10.44 -10.86 3.43
N PRO A 133 -9.30 -11.22 2.80
CA PRO A 133 -8.99 -12.63 2.54
C PRO A 133 -8.66 -13.37 3.83
N ASP A 134 -8.69 -14.69 3.75
CA ASP A 134 -8.30 -15.62 4.83
C ASP A 134 -6.93 -16.29 4.61
N ASN A 135 -6.21 -15.88 3.54
CA ASN A 135 -4.95 -16.49 3.13
C ASN A 135 -3.76 -15.82 3.82
N GLU A 136 -3.22 -16.43 4.86
CA GLU A 136 -2.00 -15.96 5.53
C GLU A 136 -0.70 -16.28 4.76
N GLN A 137 -0.74 -17.18 3.78
CA GLN A 137 0.44 -17.55 2.97
C GLN A 137 0.93 -16.40 2.09
N ILE A 138 0.12 -15.36 1.92
CA ILE A 138 0.48 -14.18 1.11
C ILE A 138 1.79 -13.53 1.59
N TYR A 139 2.03 -13.47 2.90
CA TYR A 139 3.26 -12.88 3.45
C TYR A 139 4.48 -13.72 3.13
N TYR A 140 4.33 -15.05 3.22
CA TYR A 140 5.37 -15.97 2.81
C TYR A 140 5.67 -15.87 1.31
N ALA A 141 4.62 -15.76 0.49
CA ALA A 141 4.80 -15.57 -0.95
C ALA A 141 5.52 -14.24 -1.27
N ILE A 142 5.18 -13.15 -0.56
CA ILE A 142 5.86 -11.86 -0.70
C ILE A 142 7.36 -11.98 -0.34
N ASP A 143 7.70 -12.63 0.77
CA ASP A 143 9.09 -12.82 1.18
C ASP A 143 9.85 -13.64 0.13
N VAL A 144 9.31 -14.77 -0.32
CA VAL A 144 9.92 -15.62 -1.36
C VAL A 144 10.13 -14.85 -2.67
N ILE A 145 9.13 -14.08 -3.11
CA ILE A 145 9.23 -13.29 -4.34
C ILE A 145 10.28 -12.18 -4.19
N THR A 146 10.31 -11.50 -3.03
CA THR A 146 11.29 -10.45 -2.74
C THR A 146 12.71 -11.00 -2.78
N ASP A 147 12.95 -12.13 -2.12
CA ASP A 147 14.26 -12.78 -2.09
C ASP A 147 14.68 -13.30 -3.46
N ALA A 148 13.73 -13.83 -4.25
CA ALA A 148 13.99 -14.28 -5.61
C ALA A 148 14.39 -13.12 -6.54
N ILE A 149 13.70 -11.98 -6.47
CA ILE A 149 14.06 -10.76 -7.21
C ILE A 149 15.47 -10.31 -6.83
N ASN A 150 15.74 -10.20 -5.51
CA ASN A 150 17.04 -9.74 -5.01
C ASN A 150 18.20 -10.66 -5.35
N THR A 151 17.95 -11.97 -5.47
CA THR A 151 18.98 -12.98 -5.78
C THR A 151 19.04 -13.37 -7.25
N GLY A 152 18.17 -12.81 -8.09
CA GLY A 152 18.10 -13.12 -9.52
C GLY A 152 17.74 -14.59 -9.78
N ARG A 153 16.78 -15.15 -9.03
CA ARG A 153 16.36 -16.56 -9.12
C ARG A 153 14.92 -16.67 -9.55
N GLN A 154 14.61 -17.79 -10.20
CA GLN A 154 13.22 -18.15 -10.50
C GLN A 154 12.49 -18.61 -9.24
N ILE A 155 11.16 -18.46 -9.26
CA ILE A 155 10.27 -19.06 -8.29
C ILE A 155 9.43 -20.17 -8.92
N ARG A 156 9.05 -21.14 -8.11
CA ARG A 156 7.98 -22.08 -8.45
C ARG A 156 6.86 -21.95 -7.45
N PHE A 157 5.63 -22.10 -7.90
CA PHE A 157 4.44 -21.99 -7.03
C PHE A 157 3.25 -22.71 -7.68
N GLN A 158 2.23 -22.99 -6.86
CA GLN A 158 0.91 -23.37 -7.34
C GLN A 158 -0.02 -22.18 -7.32
N TYR A 159 -1.03 -22.20 -8.17
CA TYR A 159 -1.98 -21.09 -8.31
C TYR A 159 -3.40 -21.60 -8.27
N TYR A 160 -4.25 -21.00 -7.43
CA TYR A 160 -5.64 -21.44 -7.30
C TYR A 160 -6.64 -20.46 -7.89
N ASP A 161 -7.79 -21.00 -8.23
CA ASP A 161 -9.00 -20.26 -8.61
C ASP A 161 -10.17 -20.70 -7.75
N TYR A 162 -11.32 -20.07 -7.92
CA TYR A 162 -12.55 -20.45 -7.22
C TYR A 162 -13.53 -21.12 -8.15
N LEU A 163 -14.11 -22.21 -7.70
CA LEU A 163 -15.31 -22.80 -8.29
C LEU A 163 -16.55 -21.93 -7.99
N PRO A 164 -17.66 -22.08 -8.73
CA PRO A 164 -18.94 -21.46 -8.40
C PRO A 164 -19.45 -21.80 -6.98
N THR A 165 -18.98 -22.90 -6.41
CA THR A 165 -19.23 -23.33 -5.02
C THR A 165 -18.41 -22.57 -3.98
N LYS A 166 -17.51 -21.65 -4.42
CA LYS A 166 -16.52 -20.91 -3.60
C LYS A 166 -15.36 -21.76 -3.07
N GLU A 167 -15.26 -23.01 -3.48
CA GLU A 167 -14.13 -23.88 -3.17
C GLU A 167 -12.91 -23.47 -4.00
N LYS A 168 -11.72 -23.53 -3.37
CA LYS A 168 -10.46 -23.29 -4.05
C LYS A 168 -10.04 -24.52 -4.84
N ILE A 169 -9.70 -24.34 -6.11
CA ILE A 169 -9.16 -25.38 -6.98
C ILE A 169 -7.83 -24.93 -7.56
N LEU A 170 -6.83 -25.80 -7.52
CA LEU A 170 -5.55 -25.54 -8.16
C LEU A 170 -5.69 -25.53 -9.68
N ARG A 171 -5.13 -24.55 -10.34
CA ARG A 171 -5.03 -24.49 -11.79
C ARG A 171 -4.03 -25.53 -12.30
N ASN A 172 -4.13 -25.89 -13.58
CA ASN A 172 -3.25 -26.84 -14.26
C ASN A 172 -3.12 -28.18 -13.50
N ASP A 173 -4.23 -28.71 -13.00
CA ASP A 173 -4.27 -29.96 -12.24
C ASP A 173 -3.28 -30.01 -11.05
N GLY A 174 -2.94 -28.84 -10.51
CA GLY A 174 -2.01 -28.70 -9.39
C GLY A 174 -0.52 -28.65 -9.81
N GLU A 175 -0.21 -28.60 -11.10
CA GLU A 175 1.17 -28.40 -11.55
C GLU A 175 1.72 -27.04 -11.12
N HIS A 176 3.05 -26.99 -10.93
CA HIS A 176 3.75 -25.77 -10.58
C HIS A 176 3.92 -24.84 -11.78
N TYR A 177 3.68 -23.55 -11.52
CA TYR A 177 4.14 -22.46 -12.37
C TYR A 177 5.61 -22.15 -12.06
N TYR A 178 6.36 -21.79 -13.08
CA TYR A 178 7.73 -21.30 -12.97
C TYR A 178 7.76 -19.89 -13.50
N LEU A 179 8.32 -18.97 -12.73
CA LEU A 179 8.34 -17.55 -13.05
C LEU A 179 9.70 -16.96 -12.71
N SER A 180 10.26 -16.21 -13.63
CA SER A 180 11.36 -15.27 -13.38
C SER A 180 10.75 -13.95 -12.92
N PRO A 181 10.67 -13.65 -11.60
CA PRO A 181 9.99 -12.50 -11.11
C PRO A 181 10.79 -11.23 -11.41
N ILE A 182 10.09 -10.15 -11.83
CA ILE A 182 10.70 -8.87 -12.18
C ILE A 182 10.36 -7.81 -11.13
N ALA A 183 9.08 -7.71 -10.79
CA ALA A 183 8.60 -6.74 -9.80
C ALA A 183 7.30 -7.21 -9.14
N MET A 184 7.03 -6.61 -7.98
CA MET A 184 5.72 -6.70 -7.34
C MET A 184 5.00 -5.36 -7.47
N ILE A 185 3.72 -5.39 -7.84
CA ILE A 185 2.92 -4.23 -8.19
C ILE A 185 1.63 -4.24 -7.39
N TRP A 186 1.30 -3.08 -6.82
CA TRP A 186 0.01 -2.85 -6.21
C TRP A 186 -0.91 -2.18 -7.22
N ASP A 187 -1.98 -2.86 -7.62
CA ASP A 187 -3.00 -2.32 -8.52
C ASP A 187 -4.41 -2.75 -8.10
N ASP A 188 -5.39 -1.83 -8.18
CA ASP A 188 -6.81 -2.04 -7.84
C ASP A 188 -7.04 -2.87 -6.56
N ASN A 189 -6.35 -2.48 -5.47
CA ASN A 189 -6.39 -3.15 -4.15
C ASN A 189 -5.91 -4.61 -4.13
N HIS A 190 -5.14 -5.05 -5.11
CA HIS A 190 -4.49 -6.34 -5.16
C HIS A 190 -2.98 -6.20 -5.33
N TYR A 191 -2.26 -7.21 -4.88
CA TYR A 191 -0.83 -7.28 -5.06
C TYR A 191 -0.51 -8.33 -6.13
N TYR A 192 0.25 -7.93 -7.13
CA TYR A 192 0.64 -8.76 -8.27
C TYR A 192 2.13 -8.97 -8.30
N VAL A 193 2.59 -10.13 -8.74
CA VAL A 193 3.94 -10.33 -9.24
C VAL A 193 3.89 -10.35 -10.76
N ILE A 194 4.78 -9.59 -11.39
CA ILE A 194 5.01 -9.65 -12.84
C ILE A 194 6.33 -10.38 -13.11
N GLY A 195 6.40 -11.11 -14.20
CA GLY A 195 7.58 -11.86 -14.54
C GLY A 195 7.47 -12.58 -15.88
N HIS A 196 8.55 -13.26 -16.26
CA HIS A 196 8.63 -14.10 -17.45
C HIS A 196 8.44 -15.58 -17.10
N SER A 197 7.73 -16.30 -17.94
CA SER A 197 7.59 -17.76 -17.85
C SER A 197 7.98 -18.43 -19.15
N GLU A 198 8.95 -19.35 -19.10
CA GLU A 198 9.40 -20.13 -20.26
C GLU A 198 8.31 -21.02 -20.86
N LYS A 199 7.36 -21.49 -20.04
CA LYS A 199 6.21 -22.28 -20.54
C LYS A 199 5.24 -21.43 -21.36
N HIS A 200 5.26 -20.10 -21.17
CA HIS A 200 4.42 -19.14 -21.88
C HIS A 200 5.31 -17.97 -22.33
N PRO A 201 6.13 -18.16 -23.38
CA PRO A 201 7.09 -17.15 -23.82
C PRO A 201 6.42 -15.88 -24.38
N GLU A 202 5.17 -16.00 -24.83
CA GLU A 202 4.38 -14.88 -25.33
C GLU A 202 3.01 -14.80 -24.61
N PRO A 203 2.64 -13.63 -24.07
CA PRO A 203 3.47 -12.43 -23.98
C PRO A 203 4.65 -12.62 -23.03
N PHE A 204 5.78 -11.94 -23.27
CA PHE A 204 6.99 -12.08 -22.45
C PHE A 204 6.74 -11.82 -20.97
N ILE A 205 5.93 -10.82 -20.65
CA ILE A 205 5.54 -10.50 -19.27
C ILE A 205 4.14 -11.03 -18.98
N ILE A 206 4.03 -11.83 -17.95
CA ILE A 206 2.78 -12.30 -17.37
C ILE A 206 2.66 -11.84 -15.92
N ASN A 207 1.44 -11.82 -15.39
CA ASN A 207 1.20 -11.42 -14.02
C ASN A 207 0.37 -12.46 -13.25
N PHE A 208 0.62 -12.54 -11.95
CA PHE A 208 -0.14 -13.36 -11.02
C PHE A 208 -0.51 -12.56 -9.79
N ARG A 209 -1.75 -12.71 -9.32
CA ARG A 209 -2.16 -12.16 -8.03
C ARG A 209 -1.49 -12.94 -6.91
N ILE A 210 -0.79 -12.26 -6.03
CA ILE A 210 -0.02 -12.91 -4.96
C ILE A 210 -0.94 -13.60 -3.93
N ASP A 211 -2.14 -13.07 -3.70
CA ASP A 211 -3.14 -13.67 -2.81
C ASP A 211 -3.67 -15.03 -3.28
N ARG A 212 -3.42 -15.41 -4.56
CA ARG A 212 -3.77 -16.71 -5.14
C ARG A 212 -2.59 -17.67 -5.28
N ILE A 213 -1.40 -17.21 -4.90
CA ILE A 213 -0.19 -18.05 -4.91
C ILE A 213 -0.18 -18.89 -3.64
N CYS A 214 0.15 -20.17 -3.79
CA CYS A 214 0.41 -21.07 -2.69
C CYS A 214 1.66 -21.91 -2.98
N HIS A 215 2.32 -22.38 -1.91
CA HIS A 215 3.54 -23.20 -1.97
C HIS A 215 4.64 -22.53 -2.82
N ALA A 216 4.85 -21.23 -2.62
CA ALA A 216 5.90 -20.50 -3.31
C ALA A 216 7.27 -20.91 -2.78
N GLU A 217 8.22 -21.18 -3.68
CA GLU A 217 9.60 -21.54 -3.37
C GLU A 217 10.56 -20.92 -4.38
N ILE A 218 11.75 -20.54 -3.92
CA ILE A 218 12.86 -20.10 -4.78
C ILE A 218 13.49 -21.36 -5.40
N THR A 219 13.80 -21.30 -6.68
CA THR A 219 14.53 -22.39 -7.38
C THR A 219 16.01 -22.06 -7.45
N GLU A 220 16.82 -23.04 -7.90
CA GLU A 220 18.24 -22.80 -8.18
C GLU A 220 18.48 -22.18 -9.56
N GLU A 221 17.45 -22.12 -10.40
CA GLU A 221 17.55 -21.59 -11.75
C GLU A 221 17.65 -20.06 -11.74
N PRO A 222 18.50 -19.45 -12.58
CA PRO A 222 18.60 -18.01 -12.70
C PRO A 222 17.35 -17.42 -13.34
N SER A 223 16.98 -16.20 -12.95
CA SER A 223 15.89 -15.45 -13.58
C SER A 223 16.24 -15.04 -15.00
N ILE A 224 15.28 -15.15 -15.90
CA ILE A 224 15.32 -14.55 -17.24
C ILE A 224 14.78 -13.13 -17.11
N LEU A 225 15.64 -12.16 -17.37
CA LEU A 225 15.31 -10.75 -17.31
C LEU A 225 14.74 -10.25 -18.64
N PRO A 226 13.90 -9.21 -18.64
CA PRO A 226 13.45 -8.57 -19.86
C PRO A 226 14.62 -7.89 -20.58
N GLU A 227 14.39 -7.52 -21.84
CA GLU A 227 15.37 -6.78 -22.64
C GLU A 227 15.79 -5.46 -21.96
N GLU A 228 17.00 -5.02 -22.28
CA GLU A 228 17.53 -3.75 -21.78
C GLU A 228 16.62 -2.59 -22.21
N GLY A 229 16.19 -1.76 -21.23
CA GLY A 229 15.25 -0.66 -21.46
C GLY A 229 13.79 -0.98 -21.08
N PHE A 230 13.47 -2.18 -20.60
CA PHE A 230 12.13 -2.46 -20.08
C PHE A 230 11.81 -1.59 -18.85
N SER A 231 10.72 -0.84 -18.92
CA SER A 231 10.20 -0.04 -17.81
C SER A 231 8.98 -0.69 -17.18
N VAL A 232 9.07 -1.00 -15.89
CA VAL A 232 7.94 -1.50 -15.10
C VAL A 232 6.82 -0.47 -15.05
N GLU A 233 7.16 0.81 -14.91
CA GLU A 233 6.20 1.91 -14.85
C GLU A 233 5.40 2.02 -16.15
N GLU A 234 6.08 2.03 -17.31
CA GLU A 234 5.39 2.05 -18.60
C GLU A 234 4.53 0.81 -18.81
N TYR A 235 5.00 -0.37 -18.36
CA TYR A 235 4.20 -1.58 -18.43
C TYR A 235 2.92 -1.46 -17.63
N VAL A 236 2.99 -0.97 -16.38
CA VAL A 236 1.82 -0.80 -15.49
C VAL A 236 0.84 0.22 -16.05
N ASN A 237 1.33 1.36 -16.53
CA ASN A 237 0.48 2.44 -17.07
C ASN A 237 -0.33 2.03 -18.32
N ARG A 238 0.12 0.99 -19.04
CA ARG A 238 -0.62 0.42 -20.18
C ARG A 238 -1.71 -0.57 -19.75
N GLN A 239 -1.65 -1.09 -18.53
CA GLN A 239 -2.55 -2.14 -18.06
C GLN A 239 -3.81 -1.55 -17.42
N PHE A 240 -4.95 -2.16 -17.67
CA PHE A 240 -6.19 -1.91 -16.97
C PHE A 240 -6.44 -3.06 -15.98
N ARG A 241 -6.31 -2.80 -14.66
CA ARG A 241 -6.42 -3.81 -13.61
C ARG A 241 -5.53 -5.02 -13.84
N MET A 242 -4.29 -4.76 -14.25
CA MET A 242 -3.29 -5.79 -14.55
C MET A 242 -3.77 -6.89 -15.53
N ASN A 243 -4.67 -6.55 -16.45
CA ASN A 243 -5.06 -7.48 -17.52
C ASN A 243 -4.11 -7.36 -18.69
N VAL A 244 -3.42 -8.46 -18.99
CA VAL A 244 -2.46 -8.56 -20.10
C VAL A 244 -3.22 -8.59 -21.42
N GLY A 245 -2.73 -7.85 -22.40
CA GLY A 245 -3.22 -7.81 -23.78
C GLY A 245 -2.14 -7.28 -24.71
N GLU A 246 -2.33 -7.43 -26.01
CA GLU A 246 -1.47 -6.77 -26.99
C GLU A 246 -1.54 -5.25 -26.79
N THR A 247 -0.40 -4.57 -26.91
CA THR A 247 -0.37 -3.12 -26.81
C THR A 247 -1.04 -2.50 -28.03
N LEU A 248 -1.99 -1.62 -27.77
CA LEU A 248 -2.79 -0.95 -28.79
C LEU A 248 -2.73 0.57 -28.59
N GLU A 249 -2.37 1.30 -29.65
CA GLU A 249 -2.54 2.75 -29.64
C GLU A 249 -4.00 3.09 -29.94
N VAL A 250 -4.60 3.86 -29.07
CA VAL A 250 -6.00 4.28 -29.20
C VAL A 250 -6.12 5.80 -29.27
N VAL A 251 -7.10 6.26 -30.03
CA VAL A 251 -7.59 7.64 -29.97
C VAL A 251 -8.97 7.62 -29.33
N LEU A 252 -9.08 8.32 -28.21
CA LEU A 252 -10.35 8.50 -27.51
C LEU A 252 -10.88 9.91 -27.74
N GLU A 253 -12.20 10.05 -27.89
CA GLU A 253 -12.89 11.33 -27.83
C GLU A 253 -13.61 11.41 -26.49
N CYS A 254 -13.33 12.47 -25.74
CA CYS A 254 -13.79 12.64 -24.37
C CYS A 254 -14.50 13.98 -24.22
N ARG A 255 -15.59 14.03 -23.46
CA ARG A 255 -16.18 15.30 -23.04
C ARG A 255 -15.20 16.06 -22.14
N ASN A 256 -15.18 17.39 -22.22
CA ASN A 256 -14.26 18.24 -21.46
C ASN A 256 -14.32 17.98 -19.94
N GLU A 257 -15.49 17.60 -19.42
CA GLU A 257 -15.71 17.26 -18.01
C GLU A 257 -14.94 16.00 -17.55
N ARG A 258 -14.50 15.16 -18.51
CA ARG A 258 -13.78 13.90 -18.26
C ARG A 258 -12.26 14.05 -18.24
N MET A 259 -11.74 15.27 -18.33
CA MET A 259 -10.29 15.51 -18.29
C MET A 259 -9.65 14.93 -17.02
N ARG A 260 -10.31 15.08 -15.86
CA ARG A 260 -9.81 14.51 -14.60
C ARG A 260 -9.71 12.98 -14.69
N ASP A 261 -10.75 12.32 -15.19
CA ASP A 261 -10.76 10.85 -15.30
C ASP A 261 -9.64 10.35 -16.23
N VAL A 262 -9.31 11.13 -17.26
CA VAL A 262 -8.20 10.85 -18.19
C VAL A 262 -6.85 11.03 -17.51
N ILE A 263 -6.66 12.15 -16.80
CA ILE A 263 -5.40 12.41 -16.06
C ILE A 263 -5.21 11.39 -14.95
N ASP A 264 -6.26 11.06 -14.19
CA ASP A 264 -6.19 10.08 -13.09
C ASP A 264 -5.77 8.70 -13.60
N HIS A 265 -6.08 8.36 -14.85
CA HIS A 265 -5.73 7.06 -15.41
C HIS A 265 -4.44 7.04 -16.23
N PHE A 266 -4.22 8.01 -17.10
CA PHE A 266 -3.10 8.05 -18.05
C PHE A 266 -1.95 8.97 -17.61
N GLY A 267 -2.13 9.76 -16.55
CA GLY A 267 -1.17 10.76 -16.11
C GLY A 267 -1.29 12.10 -16.84
N GLU A 268 -0.60 13.11 -16.34
CA GLU A 268 -0.63 14.48 -16.90
C GLU A 268 0.10 14.59 -18.25
N GLU A 269 1.05 13.69 -18.53
CA GLU A 269 1.88 13.71 -19.75
C GLU A 269 1.19 13.06 -20.97
N VAL A 270 -0.03 12.56 -20.83
CA VAL A 270 -0.75 11.94 -21.95
C VAL A 270 -1.06 12.96 -23.05
N GLU A 271 -0.85 12.56 -24.31
CA GLU A 271 -1.10 13.44 -25.46
C GLU A 271 -2.58 13.77 -25.59
N THR A 272 -2.92 15.07 -25.50
CA THR A 272 -4.29 15.56 -25.64
C THR A 272 -4.39 16.74 -26.60
N TRP A 273 -5.53 16.89 -27.29
CA TRP A 273 -5.84 18.09 -28.11
C TRP A 273 -7.33 18.38 -28.14
N VAL A 274 -7.68 19.64 -28.32
CA VAL A 274 -9.07 20.08 -28.42
C VAL A 274 -9.68 19.58 -29.74
N ALA A 275 -10.85 18.98 -29.68
CA ALA A 275 -11.62 18.52 -30.85
C ALA A 275 -12.67 19.55 -31.25
N ASP A 276 -13.44 20.06 -30.28
CA ASP A 276 -14.46 21.12 -30.45
C ASP A 276 -14.72 21.80 -29.08
N ASP A 277 -15.76 22.63 -28.97
CA ASP A 277 -16.10 23.38 -27.76
C ASP A 277 -16.48 22.46 -26.56
N GLU A 278 -16.94 21.23 -26.81
CA GLU A 278 -17.42 20.30 -25.79
C GLU A 278 -16.50 19.09 -25.61
N HIS A 279 -15.57 18.85 -26.56
CA HIS A 279 -14.75 17.62 -26.55
C HIS A 279 -13.27 17.90 -26.76
N PHE A 280 -12.48 17.02 -26.19
CA PHE A 280 -11.05 16.86 -26.47
C PHE A 280 -10.75 15.42 -26.88
N ARG A 281 -9.58 15.20 -27.47
CA ARG A 281 -9.10 13.87 -27.85
C ARG A 281 -7.84 13.52 -27.08
N VAL A 282 -7.66 12.22 -26.89
CA VAL A 282 -6.52 11.62 -26.17
C VAL A 282 -5.90 10.55 -27.06
N ARG A 283 -4.58 10.54 -27.16
CA ARG A 283 -3.83 9.40 -27.71
C ARG A 283 -3.13 8.68 -26.57
N ALA A 284 -3.39 7.39 -26.45
CA ALA A 284 -2.83 6.58 -25.36
C ALA A 284 -2.48 5.18 -25.85
N GLN A 285 -1.48 4.58 -25.22
CA GLN A 285 -1.14 3.18 -25.37
C GLN A 285 -1.88 2.38 -24.30
N VAL A 286 -2.64 1.37 -24.68
CA VAL A 286 -3.44 0.53 -23.77
C VAL A 286 -3.25 -0.95 -24.09
N ALA A 287 -3.49 -1.81 -23.12
CA ALA A 287 -3.64 -3.24 -23.36
C ALA A 287 -5.02 -3.53 -23.98
N ASP A 288 -5.08 -4.24 -25.11
CA ASP A 288 -6.33 -4.72 -25.70
C ASP A 288 -6.97 -5.76 -24.77
N SER A 289 -7.75 -5.31 -23.83
CA SER A 289 -8.29 -6.13 -22.76
C SER A 289 -9.75 -5.80 -22.44
N PRO A 290 -10.54 -6.77 -21.95
CA PRO A 290 -11.93 -6.51 -21.55
C PRO A 290 -12.05 -5.40 -20.50
N THR A 291 -11.07 -5.19 -19.67
CA THR A 291 -11.05 -4.17 -18.62
C THR A 291 -10.91 -2.76 -19.20
N PHE A 292 -10.10 -2.57 -20.24
CA PHE A 292 -10.07 -1.31 -20.99
C PHE A 292 -11.45 -0.95 -21.55
N TYR A 293 -12.08 -1.87 -22.25
CA TYR A 293 -13.43 -1.63 -22.81
C TYR A 293 -14.48 -1.38 -21.74
N SER A 294 -14.38 -2.06 -20.60
CA SER A 294 -15.29 -1.83 -19.46
C SER A 294 -15.08 -0.45 -18.84
N TRP A 295 -13.84 0.03 -18.79
CA TRP A 295 -13.52 1.37 -18.31
C TRP A 295 -14.16 2.43 -19.23
N VAL A 296 -13.98 2.32 -20.55
CA VAL A 296 -14.63 3.22 -21.52
C VAL A 296 -16.16 3.16 -21.37
N PHE A 297 -16.73 1.97 -21.23
CA PHE A 297 -18.18 1.81 -21.07
C PHE A 297 -18.71 2.49 -19.80
N GLY A 298 -17.92 2.53 -18.73
CA GLY A 298 -18.29 3.17 -17.45
C GLY A 298 -18.67 4.64 -17.57
N PHE A 299 -18.20 5.32 -18.62
CA PHE A 299 -18.52 6.71 -18.91
C PHE A 299 -19.77 6.91 -19.79
N VAL A 300 -20.48 5.85 -20.12
CA VAL A 300 -21.80 5.89 -20.78
C VAL A 300 -21.84 6.78 -22.05
N GLY A 301 -20.75 6.78 -22.80
CA GLY A 301 -20.62 7.52 -24.07
C GLY A 301 -19.94 8.89 -23.96
N ASP A 302 -19.62 9.38 -22.78
CA ASP A 302 -18.81 10.60 -22.60
C ASP A 302 -17.34 10.38 -23.04
N ILE A 303 -16.88 9.12 -23.03
CA ILE A 303 -15.62 8.68 -23.61
C ILE A 303 -15.94 7.66 -24.71
N ARG A 304 -15.39 7.88 -25.90
CA ARG A 304 -15.61 7.03 -27.07
C ARG A 304 -14.29 6.65 -27.70
N ILE A 305 -14.18 5.42 -28.19
CA ILE A 305 -13.03 4.97 -28.97
C ILE A 305 -13.23 5.39 -30.42
N LEU A 306 -12.33 6.21 -30.97
CA LEU A 306 -12.34 6.60 -32.37
C LEU A 306 -11.45 5.68 -33.21
N GLU A 307 -10.26 5.37 -32.69
CA GLU A 307 -9.25 4.56 -33.38
C GLU A 307 -8.60 3.56 -32.41
N PRO A 308 -8.09 2.43 -32.92
CA PRO A 308 -8.22 1.93 -34.29
C PRO A 308 -9.59 1.28 -34.53
N ALA A 309 -9.96 1.09 -35.78
CA ALA A 309 -11.20 0.45 -36.14
C ALA A 309 -11.41 -0.95 -35.56
N THR A 310 -10.32 -1.68 -35.28
CA THR A 310 -10.33 -2.98 -34.61
C THR A 310 -10.85 -2.87 -33.19
N ALA A 311 -10.38 -1.90 -32.41
CA ALA A 311 -10.84 -1.62 -31.05
C ALA A 311 -12.33 -1.22 -31.04
N VAL A 312 -12.73 -0.31 -31.94
CA VAL A 312 -14.15 0.09 -32.10
C VAL A 312 -15.02 -1.13 -32.37
N LYS A 313 -14.61 -2.02 -33.27
CA LYS A 313 -15.35 -3.25 -33.61
C LYS A 313 -15.43 -4.20 -32.40
N THR A 314 -14.33 -4.39 -31.68
CA THR A 314 -14.29 -5.24 -30.47
C THR A 314 -15.23 -4.67 -29.39
N TYR A 315 -15.15 -3.37 -29.12
CA TYR A 315 -16.02 -2.68 -28.16
C TYR A 315 -17.50 -2.87 -28.50
N ARG A 316 -17.89 -2.60 -29.76
CA ARG A 316 -19.27 -2.82 -30.20
C ARG A 316 -19.72 -4.26 -30.03
N ARG A 317 -18.87 -5.24 -30.39
CA ARG A 317 -19.18 -6.66 -30.21
C ARG A 317 -19.42 -7.02 -28.74
N MET A 318 -18.65 -6.46 -27.82
CA MET A 318 -18.83 -6.66 -26.38
C MET A 318 -20.15 -6.07 -25.90
N LEU A 319 -20.50 -4.85 -26.32
CA LEU A 319 -21.80 -4.22 -26.01
C LEU A 319 -22.96 -5.10 -26.44
N TYR A 320 -22.97 -5.57 -27.70
CA TYR A 320 -24.01 -6.46 -28.21
C TYR A 320 -24.09 -7.81 -27.48
N LYS A 321 -22.96 -8.33 -27.02
CA LYS A 321 -22.94 -9.56 -26.23
C LYS A 321 -23.58 -9.37 -24.84
N GLY A 322 -23.42 -8.21 -24.26
CA GLY A 322 -24.04 -7.86 -22.97
C GLY A 322 -25.55 -7.59 -23.02
N LEU A 323 -26.10 -7.40 -24.24
CA LEU A 323 -27.54 -7.18 -24.45
C LEU A 323 -28.33 -8.48 -24.70
N LYS A 324 -27.66 -9.62 -24.79
CA LYS A 324 -28.28 -10.94 -24.94
C LYS A 324 -28.37 -11.64 -23.58
#